data_9ad41a6831d8a8b535145689607936e3
#
_entry.id   9ad41a6831d8a8b535145689607936e3
#
_cell.length_a   1.000
_cell.length_b   1.000
_cell.length_c   1.000
_cell.angle_alpha   90.00
_cell.angle_beta   90.00
_cell.angle_gamma   90.00
#
_symmetry.space_group_name_H-M   'P 1'
#
loop_
_entity.id
_entity.type
_entity.pdbx_description
1 polymer ?
#
loop_
_entity_poly.entity_id
_entity_poly.type
_entity_poly.pdbx_seq_one_letter_code
_entity_poly.pdbx_strand_id
1 'polypeptide(L)'
;MIENSLPKVQRGTPPSSESNAERRPIQNLTSNVQRPESNVHLFPPSLEDEAVYIMREVVAQFEKPALLFSGGKDSITLVRLAQKAFYPGKIPFPLLHVDTGHNFPETIEFRDWLVEETGAELIVRYVQDSINQGKVREESGKYASRNALQTVTLLDAIEEYKFDACIGGARRDEEKARAKERIFSVRDDFGQWDAKKQRPELFDMLNGKIEVGENVRIFPISNWTELDVWNYIKHEKMDIPSIYFTHQRQVFWRDGMLWSDSPYINKIDGEDPFEATVRFRTVGDMTCTAAVASGADHIDQIIEEILSAEISERGARIDDKRSEAAMEKRKQAGYF
;
A
#
# COMPACT_ATOMS: atom_id res chain seq x y z
N MET A 1 9.91 59.61 -32.81
CA MET A 1 11.00 60.48 -32.29
C MET A 1 10.72 60.79 -30.83
N ILE A 2 11.44 60.13 -29.95
CA ILE A 2 11.98 60.60 -28.68
C ILE A 2 12.80 59.38 -28.13
N GLU A 3 14.09 59.51 -28.30
CA GLU A 3 15.11 58.70 -27.61
C GLU A 3 15.14 59.02 -26.12
N ASN A 4 15.28 58.02 -25.29
CA ASN A 4 15.71 58.24 -23.91
C ASN A 4 16.81 57.23 -23.57
N SER A 5 18.01 57.82 -23.44
CA SER A 5 19.28 57.24 -23.09
C SER A 5 19.38 56.93 -21.59
N LEU A 6 19.85 55.72 -21.27
CA LEU A 6 20.25 55.31 -19.92
C LEU A 6 21.73 55.66 -19.65
N PRO A 7 22.12 56.08 -18.44
CA PRO A 7 23.48 56.41 -18.11
C PRO A 7 24.33 55.16 -17.75
N LYS A 8 25.60 55.19 -18.21
CA LYS A 8 26.66 54.22 -17.89
C LYS A 8 27.16 54.38 -16.46
N VAL A 9 27.17 53.27 -15.70
CA VAL A 9 27.85 53.21 -14.42
C VAL A 9 29.30 52.75 -14.62
N GLN A 10 30.26 53.58 -14.16
CA GLN A 10 31.70 53.31 -14.17
C GLN A 10 32.06 52.29 -13.08
N ARG A 11 32.88 51.30 -13.45
CA ARG A 11 33.52 50.37 -12.50
C ARG A 11 34.76 51.00 -11.91
N GLY A 12 34.79 51.16 -10.58
CA GLY A 12 35.96 51.49 -9.82
C GLY A 12 36.75 50.26 -9.40
N THR A 13 38.05 50.25 -9.61
CA THR A 13 39.00 49.24 -9.13
C THR A 13 39.30 49.43 -7.64
N PRO A 14 39.39 48.34 -6.82
CA PRO A 14 39.82 48.47 -5.42
C PRO A 14 41.34 48.46 -5.28
N PRO A 15 41.89 49.11 -4.26
CA PRO A 15 43.33 49.21 -4.02
C PRO A 15 43.90 47.96 -3.34
N SER A 16 45.15 47.64 -3.70
CA SER A 16 45.99 46.64 -3.08
C SER A 16 46.48 47.11 -1.70
N SER A 17 46.32 46.27 -0.68
CA SER A 17 47.11 46.35 0.55
C SER A 17 47.51 44.96 1.01
N GLU A 18 48.83 44.71 0.88
CA GLU A 18 49.51 43.57 1.53
C GLU A 18 49.54 43.81 3.05
N SER A 19 49.11 42.82 3.80
CA SER A 19 49.51 42.66 5.20
C SER A 19 49.80 41.19 5.51
N ASN A 20 51.11 40.95 5.79
CA ASN A 20 51.62 39.71 6.36
C ASN A 20 50.90 39.38 7.68
N ALA A 21 50.19 38.27 7.73
CA ALA A 21 49.76 37.63 8.96
C ALA A 21 50.21 36.18 8.96
N GLU A 22 51.06 35.88 9.93
CA GLU A 22 51.63 34.55 10.20
C GLU A 22 50.56 33.44 10.27
N ARG A 23 50.75 32.42 9.46
CA ARG A 23 49.94 31.19 9.51
C ARG A 23 50.36 30.34 10.70
N ARG A 24 49.53 30.28 11.75
CA ARG A 24 49.61 29.25 12.79
C ARG A 24 49.13 27.93 12.23
N PRO A 25 49.77 26.78 12.53
CA PRO A 25 49.31 25.49 12.05
C PRO A 25 47.97 25.11 12.75
N ILE A 26 47.00 24.74 11.95
CA ILE A 26 45.71 24.19 12.42
C ILE A 26 46.01 22.80 13.01
N GLN A 27 45.95 22.70 14.33
CA GLN A 27 45.94 21.40 15.02
C GLN A 27 44.70 20.65 14.58
N ASN A 28 44.92 19.44 14.05
CA ASN A 28 43.86 18.44 13.77
C ASN A 28 43.14 18.09 15.08
N LEU A 29 42.02 18.75 15.31
CA LEU A 29 41.00 18.27 16.24
C LEU A 29 40.24 17.15 15.54
N THR A 30 40.74 15.90 15.63
CA THR A 30 39.91 14.72 15.44
C THR A 30 38.93 14.67 16.60
N SER A 31 37.85 15.41 16.49
CA SER A 31 36.71 15.17 17.35
C SER A 31 36.14 13.80 16.97
N ASN A 32 36.28 12.82 17.87
CA ASN A 32 35.46 11.62 17.91
C ASN A 32 33.98 12.07 18.02
N VAL A 33 33.36 12.36 16.88
CA VAL A 33 31.91 12.37 16.81
C VAL A 33 31.51 10.91 16.82
N GLN A 34 31.26 10.40 18.01
CA GLN A 34 30.47 9.19 18.17
C GLN A 34 29.17 9.43 17.42
N ARG A 35 28.99 8.71 16.30
CA ARG A 35 27.67 8.64 15.65
C ARG A 35 26.72 8.11 16.72
N PRO A 36 25.57 8.76 16.98
CA PRO A 36 24.60 8.18 17.87
C PRO A 36 24.22 6.82 17.31
N GLU A 37 24.38 5.81 18.13
CA GLU A 37 23.94 4.45 17.87
C GLU A 37 22.45 4.47 17.59
N SER A 38 22.07 3.75 16.54
CA SER A 38 20.70 3.42 16.11
C SER A 38 19.78 4.64 15.93
N ASN A 39 19.61 5.07 14.68
CA ASN A 39 18.37 5.64 14.23
C ASN A 39 17.28 4.54 14.36
N VAL A 40 16.76 4.36 15.55
CA VAL A 40 15.48 3.70 15.73
C VAL A 40 14.49 4.63 15.06
N HIS A 41 14.06 4.32 13.84
CA HIS A 41 12.93 4.99 13.21
C HIS A 41 11.70 4.68 14.05
N LEU A 42 11.43 5.57 15.03
CA LEU A 42 10.22 5.48 15.83
C LEU A 42 9.04 5.85 14.93
N PHE A 43 7.99 5.05 14.99
CA PHE A 43 6.75 5.35 14.29
C PHE A 43 6.19 6.70 14.79
N PRO A 44 5.85 7.65 13.88
CA PRO A 44 5.32 8.96 14.28
C PRO A 44 3.90 8.83 14.85
N PRO A 45 3.65 9.19 16.12
CA PRO A 45 2.29 9.10 16.72
C PRO A 45 1.24 9.88 15.90
N SER A 46 1.63 10.97 15.24
CA SER A 46 0.72 11.78 14.42
C SER A 46 0.07 11.02 13.25
N LEU A 47 0.75 10.01 12.70
CA LEU A 47 0.19 9.16 11.64
C LEU A 47 -0.92 8.24 12.17
N GLU A 48 -0.75 7.70 13.38
CA GLU A 48 -1.80 6.92 14.03
C GLU A 48 -3.00 7.80 14.38
N ASP A 49 -2.76 8.98 14.96
CA ASP A 49 -3.81 9.92 15.33
C ASP A 49 -4.65 10.34 14.11
N GLU A 50 -3.99 10.62 12.96
CA GLU A 50 -4.66 10.91 11.70
C GLU A 50 -5.52 9.73 11.25
N ALA A 51 -4.98 8.52 11.23
CA ALA A 51 -5.70 7.32 10.79
C ALA A 51 -6.89 7.00 11.70
N VAL A 52 -6.74 7.12 13.02
CA VAL A 52 -7.82 6.96 14.01
C VAL A 52 -8.90 8.02 13.82
N TYR A 53 -8.52 9.27 13.59
CA TYR A 53 -9.46 10.35 13.26
C TYR A 53 -10.27 10.01 12.01
N ILE A 54 -9.61 9.61 10.92
CA ILE A 54 -10.27 9.23 9.67
C ILE A 54 -11.25 8.07 9.90
N MET A 55 -10.88 7.03 10.66
CA MET A 55 -11.76 5.90 10.97
C MET A 55 -13.05 6.34 11.69
N ARG A 56 -12.94 7.31 12.62
CA ARG A 56 -14.09 7.87 13.36
C ARG A 56 -14.96 8.73 12.46
N GLU A 57 -14.36 9.53 11.57
CA GLU A 57 -15.09 10.31 10.57
C GLU A 57 -15.91 9.42 9.61
N VAL A 58 -15.37 8.25 9.23
CA VAL A 58 -16.10 7.29 8.41
C VAL A 58 -17.40 6.87 9.08
N VAL A 59 -17.35 6.46 10.34
CA VAL A 59 -18.55 6.00 11.05
C VAL A 59 -19.51 7.15 11.35
N ALA A 60 -19.00 8.38 11.47
CA ALA A 60 -19.83 9.56 11.69
C ALA A 60 -20.57 10.03 10.42
N GLN A 61 -20.00 9.78 9.23
CA GLN A 61 -20.50 10.35 7.97
C GLN A 61 -21.21 9.32 7.06
N PHE A 62 -21.00 8.01 7.27
CA PHE A 62 -21.54 6.94 6.43
C PHE A 62 -22.41 5.98 7.23
N GLU A 63 -23.46 5.46 6.58
CA GLU A 63 -24.42 4.56 7.21
C GLU A 63 -23.96 3.09 7.18
N LYS A 64 -23.29 2.69 6.10
CA LYS A 64 -22.89 1.30 5.83
C LYS A 64 -21.44 1.19 5.36
N PRO A 65 -20.48 1.54 6.20
CA PRO A 65 -19.07 1.34 5.87
C PRO A 65 -18.68 -0.14 5.94
N ALA A 66 -17.65 -0.52 5.14
CA ALA A 66 -16.99 -1.80 5.24
C ALA A 66 -15.46 -1.63 5.11
N LEU A 67 -14.68 -2.50 5.74
CA LEU A 67 -13.22 -2.52 5.58
C LEU A 67 -12.84 -3.62 4.58
N LEU A 68 -12.19 -3.25 3.48
CA LEU A 68 -11.68 -4.17 2.48
C LEU A 68 -10.47 -4.91 3.02
N PHE A 69 -10.64 -6.18 3.35
CA PHE A 69 -9.65 -6.98 4.03
C PHE A 69 -9.02 -8.01 3.08
N SER A 70 -7.78 -7.80 2.67
CA SER A 70 -7.04 -8.71 1.79
C SER A 70 -6.18 -9.73 2.54
N GLY A 71 -6.04 -9.62 3.86
CA GLY A 71 -5.06 -10.40 4.64
C GLY A 71 -3.62 -9.93 4.50
N GLY A 72 -3.37 -8.85 3.76
CA GLY A 72 -2.06 -8.22 3.64
C GLY A 72 -1.79 -7.25 4.79
N LYS A 73 -0.50 -6.94 5.04
CA LYS A 73 -0.03 -6.10 6.15
C LYS A 73 -0.77 -4.77 6.29
N ASP A 74 -1.12 -4.13 5.17
CA ASP A 74 -1.82 -2.83 5.17
C ASP A 74 -3.26 -2.99 5.69
N SER A 75 -3.98 -4.01 5.24
CA SER A 75 -5.35 -4.30 5.72
C SER A 75 -5.36 -4.78 7.18
N ILE A 76 -4.34 -5.53 7.62
CA ILE A 76 -4.16 -5.93 9.01
C ILE A 76 -3.93 -4.71 9.89
N THR A 77 -3.08 -3.76 9.43
CA THR A 77 -2.85 -2.47 10.08
C THR A 77 -4.15 -1.69 10.24
N LEU A 78 -5.01 -1.67 9.21
CA LEU A 78 -6.32 -1.01 9.29
C LEU A 78 -7.23 -1.66 10.34
N VAL A 79 -7.23 -2.99 10.48
CA VAL A 79 -8.00 -3.67 11.53
C VAL A 79 -7.51 -3.24 12.92
N ARG A 80 -6.20 -3.16 13.13
CA ARG A 80 -5.63 -2.69 14.41
C ARG A 80 -6.01 -1.24 14.70
N LEU A 81 -5.92 -0.35 13.72
CA LEU A 81 -6.34 1.05 13.83
C LEU A 81 -7.83 1.16 14.15
N ALA A 82 -8.69 0.33 13.52
CA ALA A 82 -10.10 0.29 13.82
C ALA A 82 -10.38 -0.17 15.26
N GLN A 83 -9.67 -1.20 15.76
CA GLN A 83 -9.76 -1.59 17.17
C GLN A 83 -9.44 -0.42 18.11
N LYS A 84 -8.36 0.33 17.84
CA LYS A 84 -7.98 1.50 18.66
C LYS A 84 -8.98 2.65 18.54
N ALA A 85 -9.48 2.91 17.33
CA ALA A 85 -10.43 3.99 17.07
C ALA A 85 -11.74 3.83 17.84
N PHE A 86 -12.19 2.59 18.06
CA PHE A 86 -13.48 2.28 18.66
C PHE A 86 -13.39 1.64 20.05
N TYR A 87 -12.17 1.49 20.61
CA TYR A 87 -12.01 0.97 21.96
C TYR A 87 -12.79 1.82 23.00
N PRO A 88 -13.51 1.20 23.97
CA PRO A 88 -13.61 -0.24 24.26
C PRO A 88 -14.72 -0.98 23.47
N GLY A 89 -15.37 -0.34 22.52
CA GLY A 89 -16.37 -0.97 21.66
C GLY A 89 -15.74 -1.92 20.65
N LYS A 90 -16.61 -2.66 19.94
CA LYS A 90 -16.22 -3.49 18.80
C LYS A 90 -16.03 -2.63 17.54
N ILE A 91 -15.36 -3.16 16.55
CA ILE A 91 -15.31 -2.57 15.21
C ILE A 91 -16.74 -2.49 14.67
N PRO A 92 -17.25 -1.30 14.30
CA PRO A 92 -18.67 -1.09 14.00
C PRO A 92 -19.04 -1.39 12.53
N PHE A 93 -18.17 -2.01 11.77
CA PHE A 93 -18.38 -2.35 10.37
C PHE A 93 -17.75 -3.71 10.04
N PRO A 94 -18.27 -4.43 9.02
CA PRO A 94 -17.72 -5.72 8.62
C PRO A 94 -16.36 -5.58 7.89
N LEU A 95 -15.59 -6.66 7.95
CA LEU A 95 -14.46 -6.92 7.07
C LEU A 95 -15.00 -7.60 5.81
N LEU A 96 -14.72 -7.02 4.64
CA LEU A 96 -15.09 -7.60 3.35
C LEU A 96 -13.86 -8.21 2.69
N HIS A 97 -13.83 -9.51 2.55
CA HIS A 97 -12.78 -10.26 1.85
C HIS A 97 -13.29 -10.78 0.50
N VAL A 98 -12.56 -10.46 -0.58
CA VAL A 98 -12.80 -11.03 -1.91
C VAL A 98 -11.81 -12.17 -2.11
N ASP A 99 -12.32 -13.40 -2.07
CA ASP A 99 -11.55 -14.62 -2.25
C ASP A 99 -11.46 -14.98 -3.73
N THR A 100 -10.25 -14.99 -4.28
CA THR A 100 -9.99 -15.38 -5.67
C THR A 100 -10.01 -16.90 -5.87
N GLY A 101 -9.92 -17.68 -4.79
CA GLY A 101 -9.64 -19.12 -4.82
C GLY A 101 -8.18 -19.44 -5.11
N HIS A 102 -7.34 -18.43 -5.36
CA HIS A 102 -5.89 -18.54 -5.61
C HIS A 102 -5.05 -17.86 -4.52
N ASN A 103 -5.65 -17.53 -3.39
CA ASN A 103 -4.96 -16.93 -2.26
C ASN A 103 -3.94 -17.90 -1.66
N PHE A 104 -2.91 -17.37 -1.03
CA PHE A 104 -1.96 -18.17 -0.26
C PHE A 104 -2.66 -18.77 0.97
N PRO A 105 -2.49 -20.08 1.25
CA PRO A 105 -3.09 -20.72 2.43
C PRO A 105 -2.78 -19.98 3.73
N GLU A 106 -1.53 -19.53 3.90
CA GLU A 106 -1.07 -18.80 5.08
C GLU A 106 -1.84 -17.49 5.30
N THR A 107 -2.33 -16.87 4.23
CA THR A 107 -3.15 -15.66 4.30
C THR A 107 -4.56 -15.95 4.74
N ILE A 108 -5.14 -17.05 4.26
CA ILE A 108 -6.49 -17.46 4.61
C ILE A 108 -6.55 -17.94 6.06
N GLU A 109 -5.58 -18.75 6.49
CA GLU A 109 -5.45 -19.21 7.88
C GLU A 109 -5.32 -18.02 8.84
N PHE A 110 -4.47 -17.04 8.48
CA PHE A 110 -4.31 -15.83 9.28
C PHE A 110 -5.58 -14.98 9.31
N ARG A 111 -6.28 -14.84 8.19
CA ARG A 111 -7.59 -14.13 8.12
C ARG A 111 -8.57 -14.72 9.13
N ASP A 112 -8.74 -16.03 9.10
CA ASP A 112 -9.73 -16.73 9.93
C ASP A 112 -9.35 -16.60 11.42
N TRP A 113 -8.06 -16.74 11.75
CA TRP A 113 -7.55 -16.50 13.09
C TRP A 113 -7.77 -15.04 13.55
N LEU A 114 -7.46 -14.04 12.72
CA LEU A 114 -7.62 -12.63 13.07
C LEU A 114 -9.08 -12.27 13.33
N VAL A 115 -10.00 -12.81 12.55
CA VAL A 115 -11.44 -12.61 12.73
C VAL A 115 -11.91 -13.19 14.06
N GLU A 116 -11.46 -14.39 14.42
CA GLU A 116 -11.76 -15.01 15.70
C GLU A 116 -11.20 -14.19 16.87
N GLU A 117 -9.95 -13.76 16.79
CA GLU A 117 -9.27 -13.00 17.83
C GLU A 117 -9.90 -11.61 18.06
N THR A 118 -10.30 -10.94 16.98
CA THR A 118 -10.86 -9.57 17.07
C THR A 118 -12.37 -9.57 17.31
N GLY A 119 -13.05 -10.67 17.03
CA GLY A 119 -14.52 -10.77 17.03
C GLY A 119 -15.17 -9.86 15.98
N ALA A 120 -14.43 -9.49 14.92
CA ALA A 120 -14.96 -8.71 13.81
C ALA A 120 -15.93 -9.54 12.95
N GLU A 121 -16.92 -8.89 12.38
CA GLU A 121 -17.78 -9.53 11.38
C GLU A 121 -17.00 -9.70 10.08
N LEU A 122 -17.04 -10.91 9.47
CA LEU A 122 -16.39 -11.20 8.19
C LEU A 122 -17.44 -11.54 7.13
N ILE A 123 -17.37 -10.83 6.01
CA ILE A 123 -18.11 -11.14 4.78
C ILE A 123 -17.08 -11.62 3.75
N VAL A 124 -17.28 -12.84 3.24
CA VAL A 124 -16.45 -13.41 2.16
C VAL A 124 -17.24 -13.47 0.88
N ARG A 125 -16.65 -12.93 -0.20
CA ARG A 125 -17.21 -13.01 -1.56
C ARG A 125 -16.23 -13.75 -2.46
N TYR A 126 -16.73 -14.72 -3.21
CA TYR A 126 -15.89 -15.58 -4.03
C TYR A 126 -15.91 -15.14 -5.49
N VAL A 127 -14.74 -14.97 -6.09
CA VAL A 127 -14.63 -14.74 -7.55
C VAL A 127 -15.20 -15.92 -8.33
N GLN A 128 -15.12 -17.14 -7.78
CA GLN A 128 -15.71 -18.33 -8.39
C GLN A 128 -17.22 -18.18 -8.61
N ASP A 129 -17.94 -17.53 -7.70
CA ASP A 129 -19.38 -17.29 -7.84
C ASP A 129 -19.68 -16.35 -9.02
N SER A 130 -18.89 -15.31 -9.19
CA SER A 130 -19.01 -14.39 -10.33
C SER A 130 -18.69 -15.09 -11.66
N ILE A 131 -17.76 -16.04 -11.68
CA ILE A 131 -17.47 -16.89 -12.84
C ILE A 131 -18.66 -17.81 -13.13
N ASN A 132 -19.19 -18.51 -12.12
CA ASN A 132 -20.31 -19.43 -12.25
C ASN A 132 -21.60 -18.73 -12.74
N GLN A 133 -21.78 -17.46 -12.37
CA GLN A 133 -22.88 -16.60 -12.82
C GLN A 133 -22.64 -16.02 -14.23
N GLY A 134 -21.47 -16.26 -14.83
CA GLY A 134 -21.11 -15.71 -16.15
C GLY A 134 -20.84 -14.21 -16.19
N LYS A 135 -20.68 -13.58 -15.03
CA LYS A 135 -20.38 -12.13 -14.92
C LYS A 135 -18.95 -11.81 -15.33
N VAL A 136 -18.05 -12.72 -15.08
CA VAL A 136 -16.63 -12.64 -15.47
C VAL A 136 -16.19 -13.96 -16.10
N ARG A 137 -15.12 -13.90 -16.89
CA ARG A 137 -14.55 -15.08 -17.54
C ARG A 137 -13.08 -15.21 -17.16
N GLU A 138 -12.66 -16.41 -16.80
CA GLU A 138 -11.24 -16.69 -16.53
C GLU A 138 -10.40 -16.47 -17.78
N GLU A 139 -9.24 -15.88 -17.55
CA GLU A 139 -8.19 -15.80 -18.56
C GLU A 139 -7.54 -17.18 -18.74
N SER A 140 -6.94 -17.41 -19.89
CA SER A 140 -6.15 -18.59 -20.18
C SER A 140 -4.73 -18.20 -20.59
N GLY A 141 -3.78 -19.14 -20.44
CA GLY A 141 -2.39 -18.94 -20.85
C GLY A 141 -1.43 -18.72 -19.69
N LYS A 142 -0.17 -18.42 -20.04
CA LYS A 142 0.99 -18.32 -19.14
C LYS A 142 0.77 -17.38 -17.95
N TYR A 143 0.01 -16.33 -18.18
CA TYR A 143 -0.19 -15.25 -17.19
C TYR A 143 -1.64 -15.11 -16.74
N ALA A 144 -2.43 -16.17 -16.89
CA ALA A 144 -3.79 -16.17 -16.38
C ALA A 144 -3.83 -15.83 -14.89
N SER A 145 -4.69 -14.92 -14.52
CA SER A 145 -4.83 -14.46 -13.14
C SER A 145 -6.28 -14.07 -12.86
N ARG A 146 -6.75 -14.37 -11.65
CA ARG A 146 -8.05 -13.92 -11.17
C ARG A 146 -8.03 -12.53 -10.53
N ASN A 147 -6.84 -11.92 -10.42
CA ASN A 147 -6.69 -10.66 -9.72
C ASN A 147 -7.55 -9.53 -10.30
N ALA A 148 -7.66 -9.44 -11.63
CA ALA A 148 -8.53 -8.45 -12.27
C ALA A 148 -10.03 -8.74 -12.08
N LEU A 149 -10.41 -10.00 -11.89
CA LEU A 149 -11.79 -10.43 -11.73
C LEU A 149 -12.40 -10.02 -10.38
N GLN A 150 -11.55 -9.73 -9.38
CA GLN A 150 -11.98 -9.25 -8.07
C GLN A 150 -12.82 -7.97 -8.15
N THR A 151 -12.56 -7.11 -9.16
CA THR A 151 -13.28 -5.85 -9.31
C THR A 151 -14.79 -6.06 -9.42
N VAL A 152 -15.22 -6.97 -10.27
CA VAL A 152 -16.66 -7.25 -10.46
C VAL A 152 -17.27 -7.82 -9.19
N THR A 153 -16.59 -8.78 -8.56
CA THR A 153 -17.04 -9.39 -7.30
C THR A 153 -17.15 -8.36 -6.17
N LEU A 154 -16.21 -7.40 -6.12
CA LEU A 154 -16.26 -6.30 -5.15
C LEU A 154 -17.44 -5.37 -5.41
N LEU A 155 -17.66 -4.96 -6.66
CA LEU A 155 -18.77 -4.06 -7.03
C LEU A 155 -20.12 -4.73 -6.75
N ASP A 156 -20.26 -6.01 -7.08
CA ASP A 156 -21.46 -6.80 -6.72
C ASP A 156 -21.72 -6.81 -5.21
N ALA A 157 -20.65 -6.96 -4.40
CA ALA A 157 -20.79 -6.93 -2.94
C ALA A 157 -21.22 -5.54 -2.44
N ILE A 158 -20.63 -4.48 -2.98
CA ILE A 158 -20.99 -3.09 -2.62
C ILE A 158 -22.46 -2.82 -2.93
N GLU A 159 -22.92 -3.26 -4.09
CA GLU A 159 -24.33 -3.11 -4.49
C GLU A 159 -25.28 -3.93 -3.62
N GLU A 160 -24.95 -5.20 -3.36
CA GLU A 160 -25.79 -6.12 -2.59
C GLU A 160 -25.97 -5.67 -1.13
N TYR A 161 -24.85 -5.29 -0.47
CA TYR A 161 -24.87 -4.86 0.93
C TYR A 161 -25.17 -3.37 1.09
N LYS A 162 -25.21 -2.62 -0.02
CA LYS A 162 -25.39 -1.16 -0.04
C LYS A 162 -24.32 -0.42 0.75
N PHE A 163 -23.07 -0.85 0.58
CA PHE A 163 -21.95 -0.15 1.21
C PHE A 163 -21.77 1.23 0.57
N ASP A 164 -21.86 2.26 1.39
CA ASP A 164 -21.65 3.67 1.01
C ASP A 164 -20.18 4.11 1.18
N ALA A 165 -19.42 3.40 2.01
CA ALA A 165 -18.00 3.63 2.22
C ALA A 165 -17.21 2.31 2.28
N CYS A 166 -16.05 2.27 1.60
CA CYS A 166 -15.14 1.12 1.62
C CYS A 166 -13.74 1.58 2.04
N ILE A 167 -13.32 1.16 3.24
CA ILE A 167 -12.02 1.50 3.82
C ILE A 167 -10.97 0.56 3.22
N GLY A 168 -9.89 1.11 2.67
CA GLY A 168 -8.81 0.36 2.04
C GLY A 168 -7.42 0.79 2.48
N GLY A 169 -6.45 -0.10 2.37
CA GLY A 169 -5.06 0.09 2.81
C GLY A 169 -4.15 0.75 1.77
N ALA A 170 -4.70 1.43 0.77
CA ALA A 170 -3.89 2.07 -0.24
C ALA A 170 -3.08 3.26 0.30
N ARG A 171 -1.82 3.36 -0.11
CA ARG A 171 -0.89 4.42 0.28
C ARG A 171 -0.37 5.16 -0.95
N ARG A 172 -0.13 6.46 -0.81
CA ARG A 172 0.43 7.30 -1.89
C ARG A 172 1.85 6.88 -2.28
N ASP A 173 2.58 6.28 -1.35
CA ASP A 173 3.94 5.78 -1.53
C ASP A 173 4.02 4.55 -2.45
N GLU A 174 2.96 3.76 -2.57
CA GLU A 174 2.99 2.51 -3.32
C GLU A 174 3.20 2.70 -4.81
N GLU A 175 2.52 3.71 -5.40
CA GLU A 175 2.49 3.87 -6.86
C GLU A 175 1.96 5.26 -7.26
N LYS A 176 2.42 5.78 -8.42
CA LYS A 176 2.08 7.13 -8.93
C LYS A 176 0.58 7.39 -9.09
N ALA A 177 -0.21 6.39 -9.48
CA ALA A 177 -1.66 6.54 -9.61
C ALA A 177 -2.33 6.73 -8.23
N ARG A 178 -1.78 6.11 -7.19
CA ARG A 178 -2.23 6.27 -5.80
C ARG A 178 -1.95 7.67 -5.24
N ALA A 179 -0.87 8.30 -5.66
CA ALA A 179 -0.52 9.65 -5.22
C ALA A 179 -1.58 10.71 -5.60
N LYS A 180 -2.43 10.42 -6.59
CA LYS A 180 -3.53 11.31 -7.02
C LYS A 180 -4.82 11.11 -6.22
N GLU A 181 -4.93 10.05 -5.44
CA GLU A 181 -6.14 9.76 -4.69
C GLU A 181 -6.29 10.68 -3.47
N ARG A 182 -7.54 11.00 -3.15
CA ARG A 182 -7.92 11.65 -1.91
C ARG A 182 -8.05 10.61 -0.81
N ILE A 183 -8.01 11.05 0.44
CA ILE A 183 -8.33 10.20 1.60
C ILE A 183 -9.78 9.71 1.46
N PHE A 184 -10.72 10.61 1.15
CA PHE A 184 -12.09 10.30 0.77
C PHE A 184 -12.23 10.39 -0.76
N SER A 185 -12.05 9.27 -1.43
CA SER A 185 -12.02 9.17 -2.89
C SER A 185 -13.36 8.70 -3.43
N VAL A 186 -14.13 9.63 -4.00
CA VAL A 186 -15.49 9.38 -4.51
C VAL A 186 -15.46 8.48 -5.74
N ARG A 187 -16.38 7.54 -5.78
CA ARG A 187 -16.69 6.68 -6.93
C ARG A 187 -18.11 6.98 -7.41
N ASP A 188 -18.29 7.02 -8.73
CA ASP A 188 -19.62 7.19 -9.32
C ASP A 188 -20.48 5.92 -9.16
N ASP A 189 -21.69 5.96 -9.70
CA ASP A 189 -22.67 4.87 -9.68
C ASP A 189 -22.19 3.58 -10.40
N PHE A 190 -21.14 3.67 -11.21
CA PHE A 190 -20.45 2.52 -11.81
C PHE A 190 -19.21 2.08 -11.03
N GLY A 191 -18.93 2.69 -9.89
CA GLY A 191 -17.74 2.47 -9.09
C GLY A 191 -16.47 3.10 -9.66
N GLN A 192 -16.56 3.94 -10.70
CA GLN A 192 -15.42 4.53 -11.40
C GLN A 192 -14.89 5.79 -10.71
N TRP A 193 -13.59 6.00 -10.85
CA TRP A 193 -12.93 7.19 -10.33
C TRP A 193 -12.79 8.28 -11.41
N ASP A 194 -13.25 9.49 -11.09
CA ASP A 194 -13.05 10.69 -11.91
C ASP A 194 -12.32 11.77 -11.10
N ALA A 195 -11.17 12.22 -11.59
CA ALA A 195 -10.36 13.26 -10.95
C ALA A 195 -11.14 14.58 -10.75
N LYS A 196 -12.09 14.89 -11.65
CA LYS A 196 -12.87 16.14 -11.61
C LYS A 196 -13.96 16.12 -10.54
N LYS A 197 -14.40 14.93 -10.13
CA LYS A 197 -15.42 14.75 -9.08
C LYS A 197 -14.83 14.70 -7.67
N GLN A 198 -13.50 14.64 -7.54
CA GLN A 198 -12.85 14.57 -6.24
C GLN A 198 -12.95 15.91 -5.51
N ARG A 199 -13.20 15.83 -4.19
CA ARG A 199 -13.33 17.00 -3.34
C ARG A 199 -11.99 17.43 -2.76
N PRO A 200 -11.76 18.74 -2.58
CA PRO A 200 -10.56 19.21 -1.89
C PRO A 200 -10.58 18.79 -0.41
N GLU A 201 -9.44 18.38 0.11
CA GLU A 201 -9.23 18.04 1.53
C GLU A 201 -8.36 19.11 2.18
N LEU A 202 -8.82 20.37 2.14
CA LEU A 202 -8.13 21.50 2.74
C LEU A 202 -8.32 21.50 4.26
N PHE A 203 -7.24 21.75 5.01
CA PHE A 203 -7.26 21.82 6.47
C PHE A 203 -7.79 20.55 7.13
N ASP A 204 -7.49 19.38 6.56
CA ASP A 204 -7.91 18.06 7.04
C ASP A 204 -9.44 17.90 7.15
N MET A 205 -10.20 18.72 6.43
CA MET A 205 -11.65 18.59 6.36
C MET A 205 -12.04 17.50 5.37
N LEU A 206 -12.60 16.42 5.89
CA LEU A 206 -13.10 15.28 5.14
C LEU A 206 -14.59 15.47 4.85
N ASN A 207 -14.98 15.36 3.58
CA ASN A 207 -16.37 15.52 3.15
C ASN A 207 -16.88 14.22 2.53
N GLY A 208 -17.67 13.48 3.30
CA GLY A 208 -18.30 12.20 2.92
C GLY A 208 -19.63 12.32 2.20
N LYS A 209 -20.10 13.55 1.85
CA LYS A 209 -21.35 13.70 1.12
C LYS A 209 -21.30 12.93 -0.20
N ILE A 210 -22.26 12.06 -0.45
CA ILE A 210 -22.43 11.30 -1.69
C ILE A 210 -23.80 11.58 -2.31
N GLU A 211 -23.88 11.40 -3.61
CA GLU A 211 -25.14 11.38 -4.34
C GLU A 211 -25.67 9.94 -4.44
N VAL A 212 -26.92 9.78 -4.87
CA VAL A 212 -27.53 8.44 -5.02
C VAL A 212 -26.73 7.59 -6.01
N GLY A 213 -26.32 6.41 -5.58
CA GLY A 213 -25.50 5.47 -6.37
C GLY A 213 -23.99 5.65 -6.22
N GLU A 214 -23.52 6.79 -5.72
CA GLU A 214 -22.09 6.99 -5.42
C GLU A 214 -21.67 6.22 -4.15
N ASN A 215 -20.38 5.90 -4.06
CA ASN A 215 -19.75 5.41 -2.84
C ASN A 215 -18.37 6.04 -2.68
N VAL A 216 -17.76 5.88 -1.50
CA VAL A 216 -16.43 6.45 -1.22
C VAL A 216 -15.43 5.34 -0.91
N ARG A 217 -14.25 5.39 -1.53
CA ARG A 217 -13.08 4.64 -1.06
C ARG A 217 -12.32 5.51 -0.08
N ILE A 218 -11.98 4.94 1.06
CA ILE A 218 -11.35 5.68 2.16
C ILE A 218 -10.00 5.06 2.48
N PHE A 219 -8.98 5.90 2.58
CA PHE A 219 -7.59 5.47 2.74
C PHE A 219 -6.96 6.08 3.99
N PRO A 220 -7.21 5.53 5.20
CA PRO A 220 -6.73 6.10 6.46
C PRO A 220 -5.21 6.17 6.58
N ILE A 221 -4.50 5.25 5.91
CA ILE A 221 -3.04 5.19 5.89
C ILE A 221 -2.43 5.77 4.59
N SER A 222 -3.19 6.63 3.89
CA SER A 222 -2.77 7.22 2.61
C SER A 222 -1.41 7.92 2.67
N ASN A 223 -1.10 8.56 3.78
CA ASN A 223 0.13 9.31 4.00
C ASN A 223 1.29 8.48 4.57
N TRP A 224 1.07 7.19 4.84
CA TRP A 224 2.10 6.29 5.37
C TRP A 224 3.00 5.75 4.26
N THR A 225 4.28 5.56 4.56
CA THR A 225 5.20 4.80 3.73
C THR A 225 5.14 3.30 4.06
N GLU A 226 5.75 2.46 3.22
CA GLU A 226 5.92 1.04 3.56
C GLU A 226 6.67 0.86 4.88
N LEU A 227 7.68 1.70 5.11
CA LEU A 227 8.46 1.69 6.35
C LEU A 227 7.61 2.06 7.57
N ASP A 228 6.69 3.02 7.45
CA ASP A 228 5.78 3.39 8.54
C ASP A 228 4.86 2.22 8.92
N VAL A 229 4.35 1.48 7.94
CA VAL A 229 3.53 0.29 8.19
C VAL A 229 4.32 -0.76 8.98
N TRP A 230 5.56 -1.07 8.57
CA TRP A 230 6.38 -2.04 9.28
C TRP A 230 6.82 -1.58 10.67
N ASN A 231 7.13 -0.30 10.84
CA ASN A 231 7.42 0.28 12.15
C ASN A 231 6.20 0.24 13.06
N TYR A 232 5.00 0.46 12.53
CA TYR A 232 3.75 0.34 13.28
C TYR A 232 3.48 -1.10 13.71
N ILE A 233 3.62 -2.06 12.79
CA ILE A 233 3.49 -3.50 13.10
C ILE A 233 4.46 -3.90 14.23
N LYS A 234 5.71 -3.43 14.18
CA LYS A 234 6.70 -3.66 15.24
C LYS A 234 6.30 -2.99 16.56
N HIS A 235 5.87 -1.71 16.50
CA HIS A 235 5.49 -0.93 17.69
C HIS A 235 4.30 -1.54 18.42
N GLU A 236 3.26 -1.91 17.69
CA GLU A 236 2.05 -2.53 18.23
C GLU A 236 2.20 -4.04 18.50
N LYS A 237 3.35 -4.64 18.15
CA LYS A 237 3.62 -6.08 18.29
C LYS A 237 2.53 -6.93 17.63
N MET A 238 2.18 -6.54 16.41
CA MET A 238 1.11 -7.19 15.68
C MET A 238 1.57 -8.52 15.09
N ASP A 239 0.70 -9.52 15.14
CA ASP A 239 0.87 -10.73 14.35
C ASP A 239 0.57 -10.44 12.88
N ILE A 240 1.29 -11.12 12.00
CA ILE A 240 1.12 -11.05 10.53
C ILE A 240 1.31 -12.43 9.92
N PRO A 241 0.78 -12.71 8.71
CA PRO A 241 0.95 -13.99 8.05
C PRO A 241 2.40 -14.42 7.94
N SER A 242 2.67 -15.71 8.20
CA SER A 242 4.02 -16.28 8.18
C SER A 242 4.74 -16.11 6.84
N ILE A 243 3.99 -15.95 5.76
CA ILE A 243 4.50 -15.75 4.40
C ILE A 243 5.37 -14.48 4.25
N TYR A 244 5.24 -13.51 5.16
CA TYR A 244 6.08 -12.31 5.18
C TYR A 244 7.51 -12.58 5.68
N PHE A 245 7.71 -13.69 6.41
CA PHE A 245 9.01 -14.11 6.91
C PHE A 245 9.63 -15.17 6.02
N THR A 246 10.93 -15.39 6.20
CA THR A 246 11.68 -16.39 5.44
C THR A 246 11.13 -17.80 5.67
N HIS A 247 11.02 -18.56 4.60
CA HIS A 247 10.62 -19.98 4.62
C HIS A 247 11.14 -20.69 3.37
N GLN A 248 11.16 -22.02 3.42
CA GLN A 248 11.46 -22.83 2.24
C GLN A 248 10.21 -22.98 1.39
N ARG A 249 10.34 -22.74 0.07
CA ARG A 249 9.26 -22.87 -0.88
C ARG A 249 9.73 -23.38 -2.22
N GLN A 250 8.90 -24.20 -2.88
CA GLN A 250 9.10 -24.55 -4.28
C GLN A 250 8.80 -23.33 -5.14
N VAL A 251 9.79 -22.91 -5.92
CA VAL A 251 9.70 -21.73 -6.78
C VAL A 251 10.31 -22.04 -8.15
N PHE A 252 10.00 -21.24 -9.13
CA PHE A 252 10.64 -21.27 -10.46
C PHE A 252 10.88 -19.85 -10.99
N TRP A 253 11.82 -19.73 -11.91
CA TRP A 253 12.10 -18.47 -12.56
C TRP A 253 11.16 -18.21 -13.73
N ARG A 254 10.55 -17.03 -13.78
CA ARG A 254 9.78 -16.51 -14.91
C ARG A 254 10.00 -15.01 -15.02
N ASP A 255 10.46 -14.55 -16.20
CA ASP A 255 10.69 -13.12 -16.50
C ASP A 255 11.56 -12.39 -15.44
N GLY A 256 12.58 -13.08 -14.91
CA GLY A 256 13.49 -12.54 -13.90
C GLY A 256 12.90 -12.42 -12.49
N MET A 257 11.77 -13.07 -12.23
CA MET A 257 11.11 -13.10 -10.92
C MET A 257 10.95 -14.53 -10.42
N LEU A 258 10.95 -14.71 -9.09
CA LEU A 258 10.68 -15.98 -8.41
C LEU A 258 9.17 -16.16 -8.22
N TRP A 259 8.61 -17.15 -8.90
CA TRP A 259 7.20 -17.51 -8.76
C TRP A 259 7.07 -18.73 -7.84
N SER A 260 6.07 -18.71 -6.96
CA SER A 260 5.70 -19.91 -6.20
C SER A 260 5.20 -21.00 -7.13
N ASP A 261 5.71 -22.22 -6.99
CA ASP A 261 5.12 -23.36 -7.70
C ASP A 261 3.71 -23.62 -7.12
N SER A 262 2.71 -23.50 -7.98
CA SER A 262 1.31 -23.56 -7.60
C SER A 262 0.49 -24.24 -8.70
N PRO A 263 -0.54 -25.01 -8.35
CA PRO A 263 -1.44 -25.62 -9.33
C PRO A 263 -2.25 -24.60 -10.15
N TYR A 264 -2.29 -23.35 -9.70
CA TYR A 264 -3.01 -22.26 -10.40
C TYR A 264 -2.16 -21.56 -11.45
N ILE A 265 -0.88 -21.89 -11.54
CA ILE A 265 0.07 -21.26 -12.49
C ILE A 265 0.36 -22.22 -13.64
N ASN A 266 0.02 -21.81 -14.85
CA ASN A 266 0.33 -22.57 -16.04
C ASN A 266 1.83 -22.41 -16.38
N LYS A 267 2.65 -23.40 -15.97
CA LYS A 267 4.10 -23.44 -16.32
C LYS A 267 4.31 -23.79 -17.79
N ILE A 268 5.39 -23.30 -18.35
CA ILE A 268 5.85 -23.62 -19.70
C ILE A 268 7.16 -24.40 -19.64
N ASP A 269 7.59 -24.98 -20.76
CA ASP A 269 8.85 -25.70 -20.86
C ASP A 269 10.04 -24.83 -20.43
N GLY A 270 10.92 -25.38 -19.58
CA GLY A 270 12.05 -24.67 -19.00
C GLY A 270 11.77 -23.93 -17.70
N GLU A 271 10.55 -23.99 -17.16
CA GLU A 271 10.19 -23.47 -15.84
C GLU A 271 10.20 -24.60 -14.79
N ASP A 272 11.40 -25.11 -14.51
CA ASP A 272 11.60 -26.23 -13.59
C ASP A 272 11.59 -25.71 -12.14
N PRO A 273 10.73 -26.27 -11.26
CA PRO A 273 10.70 -25.90 -9.85
C PRO A 273 11.96 -26.32 -9.10
N PHE A 274 12.39 -25.49 -8.17
CA PHE A 274 13.46 -25.77 -7.22
C PHE A 274 13.12 -25.22 -5.84
N GLU A 275 13.73 -25.78 -4.81
CA GLU A 275 13.54 -25.28 -3.45
C GLU A 275 14.43 -24.06 -3.19
N ALA A 276 13.83 -22.99 -2.66
CA ALA A 276 14.55 -21.77 -2.30
C ALA A 276 14.06 -21.18 -0.97
N THR A 277 14.98 -20.48 -0.30
CA THR A 277 14.69 -19.67 0.88
C THR A 277 14.15 -18.32 0.42
N VAL A 278 12.89 -18.08 0.67
CA VAL A 278 12.17 -16.90 0.15
C VAL A 278 11.24 -16.34 1.22
N ARG A 279 10.78 -15.11 0.98
CA ARG A 279 9.62 -14.49 1.60
C ARG A 279 8.80 -13.72 0.57
N PHE A 280 7.63 -13.24 0.95
CA PHE A 280 6.83 -12.36 0.11
C PHE A 280 6.81 -10.95 0.71
N ARG A 281 7.10 -9.93 -0.10
CA ARG A 281 7.09 -8.51 0.33
C ARG A 281 5.67 -7.95 0.34
N THR A 282 4.84 -8.42 -0.60
CA THR A 282 3.42 -8.12 -0.68
C THR A 282 2.64 -9.42 -0.75
N VAL A 283 1.41 -9.40 -0.25
CA VAL A 283 0.50 -10.54 -0.34
C VAL A 283 -0.66 -10.19 -1.26
N GLY A 284 -0.81 -10.97 -2.30
CA GLY A 284 -1.90 -10.95 -3.24
C GLY A 284 -2.34 -12.38 -3.51
N ASP A 285 -2.78 -12.67 -4.75
CA ASP A 285 -3.00 -14.05 -5.14
C ASP A 285 -1.69 -14.70 -5.69
N MET A 286 -1.61 -16.03 -5.64
CA MET A 286 -0.41 -16.78 -6.05
C MET A 286 -0.03 -16.54 -7.51
N THR A 287 -1.03 -16.21 -8.35
CA THR A 287 -0.84 -16.03 -9.80
C THR A 287 -0.35 -14.64 -10.19
N CYS A 288 -0.22 -13.72 -9.23
CA CYS A 288 0.23 -12.35 -9.50
C CYS A 288 1.34 -11.83 -8.56
N THR A 289 1.77 -12.64 -7.59
CA THR A 289 2.73 -12.24 -6.55
C THR A 289 4.02 -13.03 -6.65
N ALA A 290 5.14 -12.34 -6.88
CA ALA A 290 6.46 -12.95 -6.88
C ALA A 290 7.06 -12.97 -5.47
N ALA A 291 7.85 -14.02 -5.19
CA ALA A 291 8.69 -14.11 -4.01
C ALA A 291 9.98 -13.32 -4.18
N VAL A 292 10.63 -13.01 -3.08
CA VAL A 292 11.98 -12.46 -3.01
C VAL A 292 12.90 -13.40 -2.23
N ALA A 293 14.10 -13.62 -2.72
CA ALA A 293 15.13 -14.36 -1.97
C ALA A 293 15.51 -13.53 -0.74
N SER A 294 15.31 -14.08 0.44
CA SER A 294 15.53 -13.36 1.70
C SER A 294 15.65 -14.31 2.86
N GLY A 295 16.55 -13.99 3.79
CA GLY A 295 16.72 -14.67 5.07
C GLY A 295 16.04 -13.99 6.25
N ALA A 296 15.24 -12.94 6.01
CA ALA A 296 14.60 -12.18 7.07
C ALA A 296 13.52 -13.00 7.79
N ASP A 297 13.81 -13.40 9.03
CA ASP A 297 12.95 -14.24 9.88
C ASP A 297 12.22 -13.45 10.98
N HIS A 298 12.51 -12.15 11.09
CA HIS A 298 11.84 -11.24 12.02
C HIS A 298 11.74 -9.81 11.47
N ILE A 299 10.86 -9.00 12.08
CA ILE A 299 10.47 -7.68 11.58
C ILE A 299 11.66 -6.73 11.41
N ASP A 300 12.66 -6.77 12.30
CA ASP A 300 13.80 -5.86 12.22
C ASP A 300 14.62 -6.08 10.95
N GLN A 301 14.85 -7.34 10.55
CA GLN A 301 15.54 -7.66 9.30
C GLN A 301 14.71 -7.24 8.07
N ILE A 302 13.38 -7.37 8.14
CA ILE A 302 12.50 -6.86 7.07
C ILE A 302 12.64 -5.35 6.93
N ILE A 303 12.67 -4.61 8.03
CA ILE A 303 12.88 -3.16 8.05
C ILE A 303 14.25 -2.79 7.45
N GLU A 304 15.31 -3.52 7.81
CA GLU A 304 16.65 -3.31 7.25
C GLU A 304 16.69 -3.55 5.73
N GLU A 305 16.02 -4.61 5.25
CA GLU A 305 15.88 -4.88 3.82
C GLU A 305 15.13 -3.76 3.09
N ILE A 306 14.07 -3.22 3.69
CA ILE A 306 13.29 -2.11 3.09
C ILE A 306 14.14 -0.84 3.00
N LEU A 307 14.88 -0.51 4.06
CA LEU A 307 15.79 0.65 4.08
C LEU A 307 16.90 0.56 3.04
N SER A 308 17.33 -0.65 2.69
CA SER A 308 18.38 -0.90 1.69
C SER A 308 17.84 -1.12 0.27
N ALA A 309 16.51 -1.25 0.10
CA ALA A 309 15.90 -1.58 -1.18
C ALA A 309 15.88 -0.39 -2.14
N GLU A 310 16.42 -0.59 -3.36
CA GLU A 310 16.33 0.38 -4.46
C GLU A 310 14.98 0.33 -5.21
N ILE A 311 14.20 -0.75 -5.00
CA ILE A 311 12.97 -1.03 -5.73
C ILE A 311 11.78 -0.86 -4.80
N SER A 312 10.73 -0.17 -5.26
CA SER A 312 9.49 -0.02 -4.53
C SER A 312 8.80 -1.36 -4.24
N GLU A 313 7.94 -1.40 -3.23
CA GLU A 313 7.16 -2.57 -2.83
C GLU A 313 6.46 -3.26 -4.01
N ARG A 314 5.85 -2.48 -4.90
CA ARG A 314 5.12 -2.98 -6.06
C ARG A 314 6.01 -3.43 -7.22
N GLY A 315 7.29 -3.14 -7.17
CA GLY A 315 8.24 -3.64 -8.18
C GLY A 315 8.31 -5.16 -8.29
N ALA A 316 7.83 -5.90 -7.28
CA ALA A 316 7.67 -7.35 -7.30
C ALA A 316 6.31 -7.85 -7.84
N ARG A 317 5.35 -6.94 -8.13
CA ARG A 317 4.06 -7.32 -8.70
C ARG A 317 4.11 -7.34 -10.22
N ILE A 318 3.71 -8.45 -10.78
CA ILE A 318 3.78 -8.73 -12.22
C ILE A 318 2.78 -7.90 -13.01
N ASP A 319 1.59 -7.75 -12.48
CA ASP A 319 0.52 -7.00 -13.12
C ASP A 319 0.87 -5.52 -13.33
N ASP A 320 1.68 -4.96 -12.43
CA ASP A 320 2.10 -3.56 -12.52
C ASP A 320 3.25 -3.36 -13.52
N LYS A 321 4.05 -4.40 -13.79
CA LYS A 321 5.13 -4.37 -14.80
C LYS A 321 4.63 -4.46 -16.25
N ARG A 322 3.42 -4.95 -16.49
CA ARG A 322 2.86 -5.15 -17.83
C ARG A 322 2.38 -3.88 -18.51
N SER A 323 2.08 -2.83 -17.75
CA SER A 323 1.62 -1.56 -18.29
C SER A 323 1.89 -0.45 -17.28
N GLU A 324 2.56 0.62 -17.70
CA GLU A 324 2.73 1.83 -16.87
C GLU A 324 1.40 2.44 -16.41
N ALA A 325 0.30 2.11 -17.09
CA ALA A 325 -1.04 2.58 -16.78
C ALA A 325 -1.95 1.50 -16.16
N ALA A 326 -1.40 0.33 -15.73
CA ALA A 326 -2.24 -0.77 -15.24
C ALA A 326 -3.11 -0.37 -14.05
N MET A 327 -2.54 0.32 -13.05
CA MET A 327 -3.28 0.81 -11.88
C MET A 327 -4.28 1.92 -12.22
N GLU A 328 -3.91 2.82 -13.14
CA GLU A 328 -4.84 3.87 -13.60
C GLU A 328 -6.08 3.25 -14.26
N LYS A 329 -5.89 2.26 -15.12
CA LYS A 329 -6.99 1.52 -15.76
C LYS A 329 -7.85 0.76 -14.76
N ARG A 330 -7.23 0.09 -13.77
CA ARG A 330 -7.95 -0.61 -12.70
C ARG A 330 -8.79 0.35 -11.85
N LYS A 331 -8.23 1.50 -11.51
CA LYS A 331 -8.93 2.54 -10.76
C LYS A 331 -10.14 3.08 -11.55
N GLN A 332 -9.97 3.31 -12.84
CA GLN A 332 -11.08 3.70 -13.74
C GLN A 332 -12.13 2.60 -13.86
N ALA A 333 -11.76 1.32 -13.77
CA ALA A 333 -12.69 0.20 -13.79
C ALA A 333 -13.35 -0.10 -12.42
N GLY A 334 -13.07 0.69 -11.38
CA GLY A 334 -13.69 0.52 -10.06
C GLY A 334 -12.85 -0.27 -9.04
N TYR A 335 -11.61 -0.66 -9.39
CA TYR A 335 -10.67 -1.21 -8.42
C TYR A 335 -10.15 -0.10 -7.49
N PHE A 336 -9.90 -0.44 -6.21
CA PHE A 336 -9.38 0.53 -5.22
C PHE A 336 -7.88 0.76 -5.34
#